data_97f3b7a54777dc84425f951e6fd3a449
#
_entry.id   97f3b7a54777dc84425f951e6fd3a449
#
_cell.length_a   1.000
_cell.length_b   1.000
_cell.length_c   1.000
_cell.angle_alpha   90.00
_cell.angle_beta   90.00
_cell.angle_gamma   90.00
#
_symmetry.space_group_name_H-M   'P 1'
#
loop_
_entity.id
_entity.type
_entity.pdbx_description
1 polymer ?
#
loop_
_entity_poly.entity_id
_entity_poly.type
_entity_poly.pdbx_seq_one_letter_code
_entity_poly.pdbx_strand_id
1 'polypeptide(L)'
;MPEQLSKSGLLSLTSPFDVEQTCSKITAAMGGIGFQPVFTVDHAAAAANHGIVMPATRVLFFGNPAGGTPLMLSTPTLAIDLPARILVAQDSSGRVKVSWNDPSFLQQRHGLAVPPLAAIGGALAKALA
;
A
#
# COMPACT_ATOMS: atom_id res chain seq x y z
N MET A 1 4.54 -5.10 13.95
CA MET A 1 3.19 -5.65 13.72
C MET A 1 2.28 -4.58 13.17
N PRO A 2 1.44 -4.91 12.20
CA PRO A 2 0.42 -3.99 11.74
C PRO A 2 -0.54 -3.63 12.89
N GLU A 3 -1.04 -2.40 12.86
CA GLU A 3 -2.07 -1.99 13.78
C GLU A 3 -3.38 -2.68 13.43
N GLN A 4 -4.26 -2.78 14.41
CA GLN A 4 -5.58 -3.36 14.18
C GLN A 4 -6.35 -2.59 13.14
N LEU A 5 -7.24 -3.30 12.43
CA LEU A 5 -8.15 -2.74 11.46
C LEU A 5 -8.97 -1.61 12.08
N SER A 6 -8.88 -0.44 11.49
CA SER A 6 -9.77 0.67 11.80
C SER A 6 -11.07 0.50 11.03
N LYS A 7 -12.10 1.30 11.38
CA LYS A 7 -13.36 1.32 10.63
C LYS A 7 -13.17 1.78 9.19
N SER A 8 -12.04 2.45 8.87
CA SER A 8 -11.71 2.88 7.52
C SER A 8 -11.22 1.74 6.62
N GLY A 9 -10.94 0.56 7.18
CA GLY A 9 -10.39 -0.57 6.43
C GLY A 9 -8.90 -0.46 6.14
N LEU A 10 -8.17 0.32 6.94
CA LEU A 10 -6.73 0.49 6.79
C LEU A 10 -5.97 -0.31 7.84
N LEU A 11 -4.85 -0.91 7.42
CA LEU A 11 -3.81 -1.39 8.30
C LEU A 11 -2.64 -0.42 8.20
N SER A 12 -1.89 -0.27 9.30
CA SER A 12 -0.75 0.63 9.35
C SER A 12 0.37 0.04 10.19
N LEU A 13 1.59 0.46 9.89
CA LEU A 13 2.74 0.24 10.75
C LEU A 13 3.67 1.47 10.67
N THR A 14 4.52 1.64 11.68
CA THR A 14 5.52 2.69 11.70
C THR A 14 6.83 2.13 11.19
N SER A 15 7.45 2.80 10.21
CA SER A 15 8.75 2.40 9.68
C SER A 15 9.86 3.03 10.53
N PRO A 16 10.92 2.26 10.86
CA PRO A 16 12.10 2.82 11.53
C PRO A 16 13.06 3.54 10.56
N PHE A 17 12.74 3.57 9.27
CA PHE A 17 13.58 4.13 8.22
C PHE A 17 13.01 5.45 7.72
N ASP A 18 13.81 6.24 6.99
CA ASP A 18 13.29 7.43 6.32
C ASP A 18 12.38 7.04 5.14
N VAL A 19 11.74 8.03 4.52
CA VAL A 19 10.79 7.79 3.43
C VAL A 19 11.44 7.08 2.25
N GLU A 20 12.63 7.51 1.83
CA GLU A 20 13.32 6.91 0.69
C GLU A 20 13.68 5.45 0.94
N GLN A 21 14.25 5.16 2.11
CA GLN A 21 14.62 3.81 2.49
C GLN A 21 13.38 2.93 2.63
N THR A 22 12.32 3.47 3.23
CA THR A 22 11.05 2.75 3.40
C THR A 22 10.49 2.36 2.04
N CYS A 23 10.43 3.28 1.09
CA CYS A 23 9.94 3.00 -0.26
C CYS A 23 10.78 1.92 -0.96
N SER A 24 12.11 1.98 -0.83
CA SER A 24 13.01 0.98 -1.42
C SER A 24 12.78 -0.40 -0.82
N LYS A 25 12.65 -0.48 0.51
CA LYS A 25 12.42 -1.76 1.19
C LYS A 25 11.06 -2.36 0.85
N ILE A 26 10.03 -1.53 0.74
CA ILE A 26 8.70 -1.96 0.31
C ILE A 26 8.76 -2.51 -1.12
N THR A 27 9.42 -1.81 -2.03
CA THR A 27 9.52 -2.25 -3.43
C THR A 27 10.20 -3.61 -3.54
N ALA A 28 11.29 -3.83 -2.80
CA ALA A 28 11.98 -5.12 -2.77
C ALA A 28 11.09 -6.22 -2.19
N ALA A 29 10.38 -5.93 -1.10
CA ALA A 29 9.50 -6.90 -0.45
C ALA A 29 8.33 -7.29 -1.35
N MET A 30 7.74 -6.33 -2.05
CA MET A 30 6.64 -6.58 -2.98
C MET A 30 7.11 -7.43 -4.17
N GLY A 31 8.31 -7.17 -4.68
CA GLY A 31 8.92 -8.00 -5.72
C GLY A 31 9.08 -9.45 -5.27
N GLY A 32 9.41 -9.67 -3.99
CA GLY A 32 9.58 -11.00 -3.42
C GLY A 32 8.29 -11.81 -3.33
N ILE A 33 7.13 -11.16 -3.40
CA ILE A 33 5.82 -11.84 -3.40
C ILE A 33 5.08 -11.71 -4.74
N GLY A 34 5.80 -11.38 -5.80
CA GLY A 34 5.27 -11.43 -7.17
C GLY A 34 4.68 -10.13 -7.69
N PHE A 35 4.85 -9.02 -6.98
CA PHE A 35 4.34 -7.72 -7.42
C PHE A 35 5.42 -6.91 -8.12
N GLN A 36 4.99 -6.15 -9.13
CA GLN A 36 5.86 -5.24 -9.88
C GLN A 36 5.41 -3.80 -9.64
N PRO A 37 6.35 -2.84 -9.51
CA PRO A 37 5.98 -1.44 -9.43
C PRO A 37 5.32 -0.98 -10.73
N VAL A 38 4.21 -0.26 -10.62
CA VAL A 38 3.48 0.29 -11.77
C VAL A 38 3.81 1.78 -11.91
N PHE A 39 3.57 2.55 -10.85
CA PHE A 39 3.94 3.96 -10.76
C PHE A 39 3.86 4.41 -9.30
N THR A 40 4.37 5.62 -9.05
CA THR A 40 4.32 6.26 -7.74
C THR A 40 3.67 7.63 -7.89
N VAL A 41 2.76 7.95 -6.98
CA VAL A 41 2.23 9.30 -6.85
C VAL A 41 2.98 9.99 -5.71
N ASP A 42 3.64 11.10 -6.01
CA ASP A 42 4.33 11.93 -5.02
C ASP A 42 3.49 13.17 -4.74
N HIS A 43 2.69 13.10 -3.68
CA HIS A 43 1.78 14.19 -3.33
C HIS A 43 2.52 15.44 -2.87
N ALA A 44 3.64 15.29 -2.17
CA ALA A 44 4.43 16.43 -1.72
C ALA A 44 5.05 17.19 -2.89
N ALA A 45 5.54 16.48 -3.91
CA ALA A 45 6.06 17.10 -5.12
C ALA A 45 4.95 17.83 -5.89
N ALA A 46 3.77 17.24 -6.00
CA ALA A 46 2.63 17.88 -6.65
C ALA A 46 2.21 19.15 -5.91
N ALA A 47 2.18 19.11 -4.58
CA ALA A 47 1.87 20.28 -3.76
C ALA A 47 2.90 21.40 -3.97
N ALA A 48 4.18 21.06 -4.04
CA ALA A 48 5.26 22.03 -4.23
C ALA A 48 5.10 22.79 -5.56
N ASN A 49 4.58 22.15 -6.59
CA ASN A 49 4.32 22.79 -7.88
C ASN A 49 3.26 23.90 -7.77
N HIS A 50 2.48 23.91 -6.70
CA HIS A 50 1.48 24.95 -6.44
C HIS A 50 1.86 25.83 -5.24
N GLY A 51 3.14 25.79 -4.82
CA GLY A 51 3.62 26.61 -3.73
C GLY A 51 3.17 26.16 -2.35
N ILE A 52 2.71 24.93 -2.22
CA ILE A 52 2.22 24.37 -0.95
C ILE A 52 3.27 23.41 -0.41
N VAL A 53 3.62 23.56 0.86
CA VAL A 53 4.56 22.68 1.54
C VAL A 53 3.78 21.65 2.34
N MET A 54 4.07 20.36 2.11
CA MET A 54 3.53 19.27 2.91
C MET A 54 4.61 18.24 3.19
N PRO A 55 4.49 17.45 4.25
CA PRO A 55 5.44 16.37 4.53
C PRO A 55 5.50 15.37 3.38
N ALA A 56 6.61 14.64 3.28
CA ALA A 56 6.78 13.60 2.26
C ALA A 56 5.59 12.63 2.34
N THR A 57 4.92 12.45 1.20
CA THR A 57 3.70 11.64 1.11
C THR A 57 3.66 11.00 -0.27
N ARG A 58 3.81 9.68 -0.31
CA ARG A 58 3.86 8.93 -1.57
C ARG A 58 2.92 7.75 -1.53
N VAL A 59 2.27 7.47 -2.65
CA VAL A 59 1.50 6.24 -2.83
C VAL A 59 2.22 5.40 -3.87
N LEU A 60 2.63 4.20 -3.46
CA LEU A 60 3.31 3.23 -4.33
C LEU A 60 2.27 2.26 -4.87
N PHE A 61 2.23 2.09 -6.19
CA PHE A 61 1.28 1.18 -6.85
C PHE A 61 2.01 -0.03 -7.37
N PHE A 62 1.52 -1.23 -7.02
CA PHE A 62 2.12 -2.49 -7.40
C PHE A 62 1.10 -3.40 -8.06
N GLY A 63 1.46 -3.95 -9.21
CA GLY A 63 0.60 -4.85 -9.96
C GLY A 63 1.10 -6.28 -9.94
N ASN A 64 0.14 -7.23 -9.99
CA ASN A 64 0.41 -8.64 -10.18
C ASN A 64 -0.68 -9.21 -11.10
N PRO A 65 -0.55 -9.02 -12.44
CA PRO A 65 -1.59 -9.44 -13.37
C PRO A 65 -1.90 -10.93 -13.31
N ALA A 66 -0.88 -11.77 -13.04
CA ALA A 66 -1.10 -13.22 -12.95
C ALA A 66 -2.04 -13.58 -11.79
N GLY A 67 -1.97 -12.84 -10.67
CA GLY A 67 -2.86 -13.05 -9.54
C GLY A 67 -4.14 -12.24 -9.61
N GLY A 68 -4.07 -11.00 -10.11
CA GLY A 68 -5.20 -10.07 -10.11
C GLY A 68 -6.21 -10.31 -11.22
N THR A 69 -5.75 -10.66 -12.41
CA THR A 69 -6.64 -10.82 -13.57
C THR A 69 -7.72 -11.89 -13.35
N PRO A 70 -7.40 -13.10 -12.87
CA PRO A 70 -8.44 -14.10 -12.60
C PRO A 70 -9.49 -13.61 -11.60
N LEU A 71 -9.08 -12.85 -10.58
CA LEU A 71 -10.01 -12.30 -9.59
C LEU A 71 -10.93 -11.25 -10.22
N MET A 72 -10.40 -10.39 -11.07
CA MET A 72 -11.20 -9.39 -11.77
C MET A 72 -12.19 -10.01 -12.76
N LEU A 73 -11.83 -11.12 -13.39
CA LEU A 73 -12.75 -11.81 -14.29
C LEU A 73 -13.98 -12.35 -13.55
N SER A 74 -13.80 -12.86 -12.34
CA SER A 74 -14.90 -13.36 -11.52
C SER A 74 -15.60 -12.26 -10.72
N THR A 75 -14.89 -11.19 -10.38
CA THR A 75 -15.40 -10.07 -9.57
C THR A 75 -14.92 -8.75 -10.17
N PRO A 76 -15.62 -8.24 -11.21
CA PRO A 76 -15.13 -7.08 -11.96
C PRO A 76 -14.94 -5.80 -11.13
N THR A 77 -15.73 -5.60 -10.08
CA THR A 77 -15.61 -4.40 -9.25
C THR A 77 -14.26 -4.33 -8.51
N LEU A 78 -13.59 -5.46 -8.31
CA LEU A 78 -12.28 -5.48 -7.67
C LEU A 78 -11.27 -4.62 -8.42
N ALA A 79 -11.47 -4.40 -9.72
CA ALA A 79 -10.60 -3.59 -10.54
C ALA A 79 -10.44 -2.15 -10.00
N ILE A 80 -11.42 -1.62 -9.25
CA ILE A 80 -11.32 -0.27 -8.68
C ILE A 80 -10.23 -0.20 -7.59
N ASP A 81 -9.93 -1.33 -6.96
CA ASP A 81 -8.95 -1.41 -5.87
C ASP A 81 -7.60 -1.98 -6.32
N LEU A 82 -7.42 -2.18 -7.62
CA LEU A 82 -6.16 -2.63 -8.21
C LEU A 82 -5.61 -1.54 -9.15
N PRO A 83 -4.30 -1.38 -9.26
CA PRO A 83 -3.23 -2.09 -8.56
C PRO A 83 -3.24 -1.90 -7.05
N ALA A 84 -2.57 -2.78 -6.32
CA ALA A 84 -2.39 -2.61 -4.88
C ALA A 84 -1.68 -1.28 -4.60
N ARG A 85 -2.10 -0.60 -3.54
CA ARG A 85 -1.54 0.71 -3.19
C ARG A 85 -1.04 0.72 -1.75
N ILE A 86 0.13 1.30 -1.56
CA ILE A 86 0.78 1.41 -0.26
C ILE A 86 1.14 2.88 -0.05
N LEU A 87 0.61 3.48 1.01
CA LEU A 87 0.89 4.87 1.38
C LEU A 87 2.10 4.90 2.29
N VAL A 88 3.06 5.76 1.97
CA VAL A 88 4.21 6.06 2.81
C VAL A 88 4.16 7.57 3.10
N ALA A 89 3.92 7.93 4.35
CA ALA A 89 3.74 9.32 4.72
C ALA A 89 4.50 9.65 6.00
N GLN A 90 5.19 10.79 5.99
CA GLN A 90 5.85 11.33 7.17
C GLN A 90 4.89 12.26 7.90
N ASP A 91 4.70 12.05 9.21
CA ASP A 91 3.82 12.90 10.00
C ASP A 91 4.56 14.16 10.51
N SER A 92 3.84 15.02 11.22
CA SER A 92 4.40 16.27 11.74
C SER A 92 5.50 16.07 12.78
N SER A 93 5.60 14.89 13.39
CA SER A 93 6.66 14.57 14.35
C SER A 93 7.89 13.94 13.67
N GLY A 94 7.85 13.74 12.35
CA GLY A 94 8.93 13.13 11.60
C GLY A 94 8.85 11.61 11.49
N ARG A 95 7.82 10.98 12.05
CA ARG A 95 7.65 9.53 11.93
C ARG A 95 7.12 9.16 10.57
N VAL A 96 7.60 8.03 10.06
CA VAL A 96 7.19 7.49 8.77
C VAL A 96 6.18 6.38 8.99
N LYS A 97 4.97 6.58 8.50
CA LYS A 97 3.88 5.63 8.63
C LYS A 97 3.57 5.00 7.29
N VAL A 98 3.37 3.68 7.30
CA VAL A 98 3.01 2.91 6.11
C VAL A 98 1.60 2.39 6.31
N SER A 99 0.73 2.62 5.33
CA SER A 99 -0.68 2.20 5.40
C SER A 99 -1.10 1.54 4.10
N TRP A 100 -1.98 0.55 4.22
CA TRP A 100 -2.52 -0.16 3.06
C TRP A 100 -3.92 -0.68 3.40
N ASN A 101 -4.66 -1.08 2.38
CA ASN A 101 -6.00 -1.62 2.57
C ASN A 101 -5.94 -2.99 3.22
N ASP A 102 -6.77 -3.17 4.27
CA ASP A 102 -6.92 -4.48 4.90
C ASP A 102 -7.56 -5.45 3.91
N PRO A 103 -6.94 -6.61 3.65
CA PRO A 103 -7.53 -7.62 2.77
C PRO A 103 -8.94 -8.04 3.17
N SER A 104 -9.24 -8.10 4.46
CA SER A 104 -10.59 -8.46 4.94
C SER A 104 -11.62 -7.39 4.58
N PHE A 105 -11.23 -6.12 4.58
CA PHE A 105 -12.10 -5.04 4.14
C PHE A 105 -12.43 -5.16 2.66
N LEU A 106 -11.42 -5.44 1.83
CA LEU A 106 -11.63 -5.63 0.39
C LEU A 106 -12.48 -6.86 0.11
N GLN A 107 -12.27 -7.93 0.88
CA GLN A 107 -13.10 -9.14 0.78
C GLN A 107 -14.57 -8.82 0.99
N GLN A 108 -14.89 -8.08 2.05
CA GLN A 108 -16.26 -7.71 2.35
C GLN A 108 -16.84 -6.75 1.31
N ARG A 109 -16.04 -5.77 0.89
CA ARG A 109 -16.48 -4.77 -0.08
C ARG A 109 -16.95 -5.41 -1.39
N HIS A 110 -16.23 -6.43 -1.86
CA HIS A 110 -16.46 -7.05 -3.15
C HIS A 110 -17.15 -8.42 -3.07
N GLY A 111 -17.46 -8.89 -1.88
CA GLY A 111 -18.11 -10.19 -1.70
C GLY A 111 -17.25 -11.37 -2.11
N LEU A 112 -15.93 -11.29 -1.84
CA LEU A 112 -14.99 -12.34 -2.23
C LEU A 112 -15.01 -13.52 -1.24
N ALA A 113 -14.70 -14.71 -1.72
CA ALA A 113 -14.63 -15.91 -0.89
C ALA A 113 -13.44 -15.91 0.06
N VAL A 114 -12.33 -15.26 -0.36
CA VAL A 114 -11.10 -15.14 0.44
C VAL A 114 -10.57 -13.71 0.35
N PRO A 115 -9.79 -13.26 1.36
CA PRO A 115 -9.20 -11.92 1.30
C PRO A 115 -8.21 -11.81 0.13
N PRO A 116 -8.35 -10.78 -0.72
CA PRO A 116 -7.35 -10.53 -1.78
C PRO A 116 -6.12 -9.86 -1.18
N LEU A 117 -4.97 -9.98 -1.83
CA LEU A 117 -3.74 -9.27 -1.45
C LEU A 117 -3.24 -9.62 -0.04
N ALA A 118 -3.54 -10.83 0.44
CA ALA A 118 -3.31 -11.22 1.84
C ALA A 118 -1.83 -11.30 2.24
N ALA A 119 -0.91 -11.47 1.27
CA ALA A 119 0.53 -11.60 1.56
C ALA A 119 1.22 -10.26 1.86
N ILE A 120 0.59 -9.14 1.52
CA ILE A 120 1.24 -7.82 1.62
C ILE A 120 1.62 -7.47 3.06
N GLY A 121 0.70 -7.65 4.00
CA GLY A 121 0.95 -7.28 5.40
C GLY A 121 2.16 -7.96 6.00
N GLY A 122 2.31 -9.26 5.78
CA GLY A 122 3.46 -10.01 6.27
C GLY A 122 4.77 -9.58 5.61
N ALA A 123 4.74 -9.31 4.31
CA ALA A 123 5.92 -8.84 3.58
C ALA A 123 6.38 -7.47 4.10
N LEU A 124 5.45 -6.54 4.33
CA LEU A 124 5.77 -5.21 4.85
C LEU A 124 6.30 -5.28 6.28
N ALA A 125 5.65 -6.06 7.14
CA ALA A 125 6.09 -6.21 8.53
C ALA A 125 7.52 -6.76 8.61
N LYS A 126 7.85 -7.72 7.77
CA LYS A 126 9.20 -8.31 7.71
C LYS A 126 10.23 -7.32 7.18
N ALA A 127 9.89 -6.59 6.12
CA ALA A 127 10.81 -5.66 5.47
C ALA A 127 11.14 -4.45 6.36
N LEU A 128 10.21 -4.03 7.20
CA LEU A 128 10.32 -2.81 8.01
C LEU A 128 10.53 -3.11 9.50
N ALA A 129 10.82 -4.34 9.81
CA ALA A 129 11.13 -4.73 11.18
C ALA A 129 12.43 -4.13 11.70
#